data_792895238b01a849e4ed872801d38272
#
_entry.id   792895238b01a849e4ed872801d38272
#
_cell.length_a   1.000
_cell.length_b   1.000
_cell.length_c   1.000
_cell.angle_alpha   90.00
_cell.angle_beta   90.00
_cell.angle_gamma   90.00
#
_symmetry.space_group_name_H-M   'P 1'
#
loop_
_entity.id
_entity.type
_entity.pdbx_description
1 polymer ?
#
loop_
_entity_poly.entity_id
_entity_poly.type
_entity_poly.pdbx_seq_one_letter_code
_entity_poly.pdbx_strand_id
1 'polypeptide(L)'
;MGDVDVVIAGGGPAGCAVAAALAELGLSVLLVDAGVDRHKQLAGELLHPTGVRDLRALGFGDVVDAWQSQPVRGFAVRFQAPARTLILPYGSGVTGLSLDHATLTNSLLESVARRPGVTLLGRARVTAVEHNDARGVRLRFSQQGIEHTLHARLLVAADGRASPVRRMLGIAEHHARISTMLGVTVDSACLTHPGHGHQFVGGPLHVLAYAIQPGVARVMVDLPLGSTAQTLKGHPELLHTLPSGLKAEVWRALEEGPAPRMASNDDWLAETVWVESAVLVGDAAACCHPLTASGMASCFHDARALQEALRRHPGPVHRALEHYARERRPAQRTRVALASALYSAFARHDEGMRALRQGLLHYWEHSPRGARASMALLSSEEPRMRVMTREYLRVVGHALIAMLSPQAQAGRLRSAAPLLRASGPPLRDAVASAVEQMGSWLHRRVRRPVYRLARAGWASPRRAFASSR
;
A
#
# COMPACT_ATOMS: atom_id res chain seq x y z
N MET A 1 -11.07 -18.19 27.76
CA MET A 1 -9.72 -17.81 27.34
C MET A 1 -9.20 -16.76 28.32
N GLY A 2 -7.95 -16.87 28.77
CA GLY A 2 -7.32 -15.84 29.62
C GLY A 2 -6.99 -14.58 28.82
N ASP A 3 -6.59 -13.52 29.54
CA ASP A 3 -6.11 -12.28 28.93
C ASP A 3 -4.89 -12.54 28.03
N VAL A 4 -4.81 -11.86 26.90
CA VAL A 4 -3.66 -11.89 25.97
C VAL A 4 -3.07 -10.48 25.83
N ASP A 5 -1.79 -10.38 25.47
CA ASP A 5 -1.22 -9.05 25.23
C ASP A 5 -1.80 -8.41 23.98
N VAL A 6 -1.93 -9.18 22.88
CA VAL A 6 -2.36 -8.66 21.59
C VAL A 6 -3.37 -9.56 20.91
N VAL A 7 -4.44 -8.95 20.40
CA VAL A 7 -5.34 -9.58 19.42
C VAL A 7 -5.11 -8.95 18.06
N ILE A 8 -4.92 -9.79 17.05
CA ILE A 8 -4.80 -9.36 15.65
C ILE A 8 -6.02 -9.88 14.88
N ALA A 9 -6.79 -8.99 14.31
CA ALA A 9 -7.93 -9.34 13.46
C ALA A 9 -7.47 -9.41 11.99
N GLY A 10 -7.48 -10.61 11.41
CA GLY A 10 -7.11 -10.90 10.01
C GLY A 10 -5.75 -11.58 9.86
N GLY A 11 -5.75 -12.80 9.31
CA GLY A 11 -4.55 -13.61 9.01
C GLY A 11 -4.02 -13.44 7.58
N GLY A 12 -4.23 -12.26 6.97
CA GLY A 12 -3.60 -11.89 5.71
C GLY A 12 -2.11 -11.51 5.87
N PRO A 13 -1.43 -11.06 4.79
CA PRO A 13 -0.01 -10.71 4.86
C PRO A 13 0.32 -9.70 5.97
N ALA A 14 -0.53 -8.69 6.19
CA ALA A 14 -0.36 -7.70 7.25
C ALA A 14 -0.44 -8.32 8.65
N GLY A 15 -1.47 -9.13 8.90
CA GLY A 15 -1.66 -9.76 10.21
C GLY A 15 -0.57 -10.78 10.53
N CYS A 16 -0.15 -11.59 9.56
CA CYS A 16 0.98 -12.51 9.72
C CYS A 16 2.28 -11.76 10.05
N ALA A 17 2.56 -10.67 9.33
CA ALA A 17 3.74 -9.85 9.58
C ALA A 17 3.74 -9.22 10.97
N VAL A 18 2.60 -8.68 11.41
CA VAL A 18 2.46 -8.11 12.76
C VAL A 18 2.55 -9.18 13.83
N ALA A 19 1.90 -10.35 13.63
CA ALA A 19 1.99 -11.46 14.59
C ALA A 19 3.44 -11.91 14.79
N ALA A 20 4.20 -12.03 13.69
CA ALA A 20 5.62 -12.35 13.76
C ALA A 20 6.43 -11.28 14.52
N ALA A 21 6.20 -10.01 14.18
CA ALA A 21 6.86 -8.86 14.78
C ALA A 21 6.63 -8.76 16.30
N LEU A 22 5.41 -9.02 16.74
CA LEU A 22 5.04 -8.86 18.15
C LEU A 22 5.40 -10.09 18.97
N ALA A 23 5.34 -11.28 18.43
CA ALA A 23 5.86 -12.49 19.07
C ALA A 23 7.36 -12.41 19.34
N GLU A 24 8.15 -11.77 18.43
CA GLU A 24 9.58 -11.52 18.64
C GLU A 24 9.86 -10.58 19.84
N LEU A 25 8.90 -9.74 20.23
CA LEU A 25 8.97 -8.92 21.44
C LEU A 25 8.56 -9.69 22.72
N GLY A 26 8.27 -10.99 22.61
CA GLY A 26 7.84 -11.83 23.73
C GLY A 26 6.37 -11.62 24.14
N LEU A 27 5.55 -10.97 23.29
CA LEU A 27 4.14 -10.74 23.57
C LEU A 27 3.31 -11.99 23.21
N SER A 28 2.28 -12.28 24.01
CA SER A 28 1.28 -13.29 23.69
C SER A 28 0.29 -12.75 22.64
N VAL A 29 0.25 -13.41 21.47
CA VAL A 29 -0.51 -12.96 20.29
C VAL A 29 -1.62 -13.94 19.97
N LEU A 30 -2.85 -13.45 19.90
CA LEU A 30 -4.00 -14.17 19.37
C LEU A 30 -4.30 -13.65 17.96
N LEU A 31 -4.03 -14.46 16.93
CA LEU A 31 -4.32 -14.15 15.54
C LEU A 31 -5.67 -14.76 15.15
N VAL A 32 -6.66 -13.90 14.85
CA VAL A 32 -8.02 -14.29 14.48
C VAL A 32 -8.19 -14.20 12.97
N ASP A 33 -8.39 -15.35 12.30
CA ASP A 33 -8.53 -15.43 10.83
C ASP A 33 -9.88 -16.01 10.43
N ALA A 34 -10.59 -15.31 9.54
CA ALA A 34 -11.92 -15.72 9.08
C ALA A 34 -11.91 -16.97 8.18
N GLY A 35 -10.74 -17.43 7.74
CA GLY A 35 -10.61 -18.64 6.92
C GLY A 35 -11.15 -18.48 5.50
N VAL A 36 -11.01 -17.29 4.89
CA VAL A 36 -11.45 -17.06 3.51
C VAL A 36 -10.63 -17.88 2.50
N ASP A 37 -11.26 -18.30 1.42
CA ASP A 37 -10.60 -19.00 0.33
C ASP A 37 -9.72 -18.03 -0.48
N ARG A 38 -8.42 -18.07 -0.21
CA ARG A 38 -7.43 -17.16 -0.82
C ARG A 38 -7.20 -17.44 -2.29
N HIS A 39 -7.49 -18.66 -2.77
CA HIS A 39 -7.36 -19.01 -4.19
C HIS A 39 -8.39 -18.27 -5.07
N LYS A 40 -9.51 -17.83 -4.51
CA LYS A 40 -10.53 -17.06 -5.23
C LYS A 40 -10.29 -15.55 -5.21
N GLN A 41 -9.31 -15.07 -4.44
CA GLN A 41 -9.03 -13.64 -4.35
C GLN A 41 -8.15 -13.15 -5.48
N LEU A 42 -8.46 -11.98 -6.05
CA LEU A 42 -7.54 -11.18 -6.84
C LEU A 42 -6.90 -10.16 -5.91
N ALA A 43 -5.66 -10.40 -5.54
CA ALA A 43 -4.93 -9.58 -4.58
C ALA A 43 -3.46 -9.46 -4.99
N GLY A 44 -2.63 -8.78 -4.19
CA GLY A 44 -1.24 -8.54 -4.50
C GLY A 44 -0.43 -9.83 -4.63
N GLU A 45 0.36 -9.93 -5.69
CA GLU A 45 1.23 -11.06 -6.03
C GLU A 45 2.67 -10.63 -6.31
N LEU A 46 2.90 -9.31 -6.44
CA LEU A 46 4.22 -8.74 -6.69
C LEU A 46 4.72 -7.99 -5.44
N LEU A 47 5.92 -8.33 -5.01
CA LEU A 47 6.63 -7.73 -3.90
C LEU A 47 7.79 -6.87 -4.41
N HIS A 48 7.78 -5.59 -4.10
CA HIS A 48 8.95 -4.74 -4.28
C HIS A 48 10.14 -5.19 -3.40
N PRO A 49 11.39 -4.85 -3.78
CA PRO A 49 12.57 -5.23 -2.99
C PRO A 49 12.49 -4.83 -1.51
N THR A 50 11.88 -3.69 -1.21
CA THR A 50 11.66 -3.22 0.18
C THR A 50 10.77 -4.19 0.97
N GLY A 51 9.71 -4.71 0.35
CA GLY A 51 8.82 -5.70 0.97
C GLY A 51 9.53 -7.03 1.24
N VAL A 52 10.36 -7.48 0.30
CA VAL A 52 11.19 -8.70 0.47
C VAL A 52 12.17 -8.53 1.63
N ARG A 53 12.84 -7.37 1.71
CA ARG A 53 13.76 -7.03 2.80
C ARG A 53 13.05 -7.04 4.15
N ASP A 54 11.85 -6.45 4.22
CA ASP A 54 11.12 -6.37 5.47
C ASP A 54 10.57 -7.72 5.93
N LEU A 55 10.12 -8.58 5.00
CA LEU A 55 9.75 -9.97 5.32
C LEU A 55 10.93 -10.73 5.93
N ARG A 56 12.11 -10.62 5.33
CA ARG A 56 13.32 -11.26 5.88
C ARG A 56 13.65 -10.74 7.27
N ALA A 57 13.55 -9.43 7.47
CA ALA A 57 13.79 -8.78 8.76
C ALA A 57 12.74 -9.14 9.83
N LEU A 58 11.54 -9.57 9.42
CA LEU A 58 10.47 -10.10 10.30
C LEU A 58 10.61 -11.62 10.55
N GLY A 59 11.75 -12.22 10.14
CA GLY A 59 12.05 -13.62 10.39
C GLY A 59 11.31 -14.60 9.45
N PHE A 60 10.94 -14.16 8.22
CA PHE A 60 10.40 -15.02 7.19
C PHE A 60 11.43 -15.39 6.12
N GLY A 61 12.73 -15.30 6.42
CA GLY A 61 13.81 -15.60 5.47
C GLY A 61 13.66 -16.97 4.81
N ASP A 62 13.55 -18.03 5.62
CA ASP A 62 13.42 -19.41 5.15
C ASP A 62 12.14 -19.63 4.31
N VAL A 63 11.05 -18.94 4.68
CA VAL A 63 9.78 -18.99 3.92
C VAL A 63 9.96 -18.35 2.53
N VAL A 64 10.62 -17.18 2.48
CA VAL A 64 10.92 -16.47 1.23
C VAL A 64 11.84 -17.30 0.34
N ASP A 65 12.86 -17.96 0.91
CA ASP A 65 13.81 -18.79 0.17
C ASP A 65 13.19 -20.10 -0.34
N ALA A 66 12.17 -20.60 0.35
CA ALA A 66 11.42 -21.79 -0.08
C ALA A 66 10.39 -21.50 -1.20
N TRP A 67 10.08 -20.23 -1.49
CA TRP A 67 9.12 -19.89 -2.54
C TRP A 67 9.70 -20.17 -3.94
N GLN A 68 8.92 -20.79 -4.81
CA GLN A 68 9.18 -20.87 -6.25
C GLN A 68 8.77 -19.55 -6.95
N SER A 69 9.20 -18.43 -6.37
CA SER A 69 8.85 -17.10 -6.85
C SER A 69 9.60 -16.72 -8.12
N GLN A 70 9.01 -15.78 -8.88
CA GLN A 70 9.67 -15.21 -10.04
C GLN A 70 10.42 -13.93 -9.65
N PRO A 71 11.67 -13.75 -10.07
CA PRO A 71 12.40 -12.50 -9.79
C PRO A 71 11.81 -11.34 -10.60
N VAL A 72 11.67 -10.17 -9.94
CA VAL A 72 11.25 -8.92 -10.58
C VAL A 72 12.36 -7.90 -10.45
N ARG A 73 13.00 -7.53 -11.59
CA ARG A 73 14.14 -6.60 -11.64
C ARG A 73 13.72 -5.15 -11.83
N GLY A 74 12.43 -4.90 -12.08
CA GLY A 74 11.87 -3.58 -12.37
C GLY A 74 10.62 -3.68 -13.22
N PHE A 75 10.32 -2.61 -13.95
CA PHE A 75 9.15 -2.57 -14.82
C PHE A 75 9.51 -2.25 -16.26
N ALA A 76 8.86 -2.93 -17.21
CA ALA A 76 8.79 -2.61 -18.62
C ALA A 76 7.50 -1.79 -18.84
N VAL A 77 7.63 -0.48 -19.06
CA VAL A 77 6.49 0.41 -19.27
C VAL A 77 6.34 0.65 -20.77
N ARG A 78 5.26 0.14 -21.36
CA ARG A 78 4.94 0.31 -22.77
C ARG A 78 3.94 1.42 -22.97
N PHE A 79 4.38 2.50 -23.59
CA PHE A 79 3.53 3.60 -24.04
C PHE A 79 2.93 3.29 -25.40
N GLN A 80 1.69 3.71 -25.62
CA GLN A 80 1.02 3.51 -26.91
C GLN A 80 1.38 4.61 -27.93
N ALA A 81 1.46 5.85 -27.49
CA ALA A 81 1.73 6.99 -28.36
C ALA A 81 2.82 7.91 -27.78
N PRO A 82 4.05 7.88 -28.31
CA PRO A 82 4.54 6.93 -29.32
C PRO A 82 4.64 5.51 -28.78
N ALA A 83 4.52 4.52 -29.67
CA ALA A 83 4.66 3.09 -29.29
C ALA A 83 6.11 2.80 -28.88
N ARG A 84 6.38 2.86 -27.57
CA ARG A 84 7.73 2.73 -27.02
C ARG A 84 7.70 2.02 -25.68
N THR A 85 8.70 1.19 -25.44
CA THR A 85 8.88 0.50 -24.14
C THR A 85 10.12 1.04 -23.45
N LEU A 86 9.99 1.43 -22.19
CA LEU A 86 11.09 1.82 -21.32
C LEU A 86 11.26 0.76 -20.22
N ILE A 87 12.49 0.40 -19.96
CA ILE A 87 12.83 -0.46 -18.82
C ILE A 87 13.25 0.44 -17.66
N LEU A 88 12.51 0.32 -16.56
CA LEU A 88 12.75 1.02 -15.30
C LEU A 88 13.25 -0.01 -14.27
N PRO A 89 14.57 -0.18 -14.13
CA PRO A 89 15.13 -1.16 -13.19
C PRO A 89 15.00 -0.64 -11.74
N TYR A 90 14.92 -1.56 -10.80
CA TYR A 90 15.23 -1.26 -9.40
C TYR A 90 16.71 -0.86 -9.25
N GLY A 91 17.09 -0.35 -8.09
CA GLY A 91 18.49 -0.06 -7.78
C GLY A 91 19.39 -1.29 -7.96
N SER A 92 20.67 -1.08 -8.19
CA SER A 92 21.64 -2.17 -8.41
C SER A 92 21.67 -3.13 -7.22
N GLY A 93 21.66 -4.43 -7.52
CA GLY A 93 21.75 -5.50 -6.52
C GLY A 93 20.47 -5.81 -5.74
N VAL A 94 19.34 -5.16 -6.06
CA VAL A 94 18.05 -5.48 -5.42
C VAL A 94 17.04 -6.02 -6.41
N THR A 95 16.28 -7.00 -5.98
CA THR A 95 15.26 -7.68 -6.78
C THR A 95 13.99 -7.84 -5.97
N GLY A 96 12.86 -7.52 -6.59
CA GLY A 96 11.54 -7.89 -6.09
C GLY A 96 11.21 -9.34 -6.43
N LEU A 97 10.10 -9.82 -5.94
CA LEU A 97 9.59 -11.16 -6.19
C LEU A 97 8.12 -11.09 -6.59
N SER A 98 7.67 -12.06 -7.38
CA SER A 98 6.25 -12.29 -7.61
C SER A 98 5.91 -13.77 -7.49
N LEU A 99 4.74 -14.06 -6.92
CA LEU A 99 4.22 -15.41 -6.77
C LEU A 99 2.71 -15.36 -6.53
N ASP A 100 2.05 -16.49 -6.70
CA ASP A 100 0.61 -16.61 -6.44
C ASP A 100 0.24 -16.14 -5.03
N HIS A 101 -0.82 -15.35 -4.92
CA HIS A 101 -1.26 -14.74 -3.65
C HIS A 101 -1.59 -15.76 -2.57
N ALA A 102 -2.23 -16.88 -2.94
CA ALA A 102 -2.60 -17.89 -1.95
C ALA A 102 -1.37 -18.60 -1.41
N THR A 103 -0.41 -18.93 -2.27
CA THR A 103 0.89 -19.52 -1.88
C THR A 103 1.62 -18.57 -0.91
N LEU A 104 1.74 -17.29 -1.24
CA LEU A 104 2.36 -16.29 -0.37
C LEU A 104 1.66 -16.22 0.99
N THR A 105 0.35 -16.05 0.99
CA THR A 105 -0.39 -15.79 2.25
C THR A 105 -0.47 -17.03 3.11
N ASN A 106 -0.70 -18.22 2.52
CA ASN A 106 -0.80 -19.46 3.29
C ASN A 106 0.55 -19.83 3.92
N SER A 107 1.66 -19.70 3.18
CA SER A 107 2.99 -19.98 3.73
C SER A 107 3.37 -19.03 4.88
N LEU A 108 3.00 -17.75 4.80
CA LEU A 108 3.19 -16.81 5.92
C LEU A 108 2.32 -17.21 7.13
N LEU A 109 1.04 -17.58 6.91
CA LEU A 109 0.13 -17.98 7.97
C LEU A 109 0.60 -19.27 8.67
N GLU A 110 1.02 -20.28 7.91
CA GLU A 110 1.58 -21.51 8.44
C GLU A 110 2.87 -21.27 9.23
N SER A 111 3.74 -20.40 8.73
CA SER A 111 4.96 -20.05 9.42
C SER A 111 4.69 -19.36 10.76
N VAL A 112 3.77 -18.40 10.77
CA VAL A 112 3.47 -17.62 11.98
C VAL A 112 2.71 -18.46 13.02
N ALA A 113 1.87 -19.38 12.58
CA ALA A 113 1.13 -20.29 13.48
C ALA A 113 2.05 -21.24 14.27
N ARG A 114 3.26 -21.49 13.78
CA ARG A 114 4.28 -22.32 14.46
C ARG A 114 5.19 -21.52 15.40
N ARG A 115 5.07 -20.18 15.44
CA ARG A 115 5.93 -19.35 16.29
C ARG A 115 5.53 -19.41 17.77
N PRO A 116 6.48 -19.53 18.69
CA PRO A 116 6.19 -19.42 20.12
C PRO A 116 5.47 -18.10 20.42
N GLY A 117 4.48 -18.14 21.31
CA GLY A 117 3.68 -16.98 21.70
C GLY A 117 2.54 -16.60 20.75
N VAL A 118 2.40 -17.28 19.60
CA VAL A 118 1.28 -17.06 18.67
C VAL A 118 0.24 -18.18 18.78
N THR A 119 -1.01 -17.80 19.00
CA THR A 119 -2.16 -18.70 18.90
C THR A 119 -3.00 -18.28 17.68
N LEU A 120 -3.16 -19.18 16.70
CA LEU A 120 -4.02 -18.95 15.54
C LEU A 120 -5.42 -19.50 15.79
N LEU A 121 -6.43 -18.64 15.67
CA LEU A 121 -7.84 -19.03 15.62
C LEU A 121 -8.35 -18.95 14.18
N GLY A 122 -8.36 -20.06 13.49
CA GLY A 122 -8.95 -20.19 12.16
C GLY A 122 -10.49 -20.24 12.20
N ARG A 123 -11.14 -19.80 11.11
CA ARG A 123 -12.60 -19.69 10.97
C ARG A 123 -13.24 -18.87 12.11
N ALA A 124 -12.52 -17.83 12.53
CA ALA A 124 -12.95 -16.94 13.59
C ALA A 124 -12.90 -15.48 13.09
N ARG A 125 -13.81 -14.65 13.61
CA ARG A 125 -13.85 -13.22 13.26
C ARG A 125 -14.21 -12.38 14.46
N VAL A 126 -13.61 -11.21 14.59
CA VAL A 126 -14.01 -10.19 15.56
C VAL A 126 -15.40 -9.68 15.19
N THR A 127 -16.33 -9.71 16.13
CA THR A 127 -17.74 -9.35 15.93
C THR A 127 -18.13 -8.06 16.64
N ALA A 128 -17.44 -7.68 17.71
CA ALA A 128 -17.65 -6.41 18.40
C ALA A 128 -16.38 -5.93 19.11
N VAL A 129 -16.21 -4.63 19.19
CA VAL A 129 -15.31 -3.95 20.13
C VAL A 129 -16.22 -3.30 21.19
N GLU A 130 -16.29 -3.92 22.38
CA GLU A 130 -17.22 -3.51 23.43
C GLU A 130 -16.67 -2.33 24.25
N HIS A 131 -15.37 -2.33 24.46
CA HIS A 131 -14.67 -1.29 25.20
C HIS A 131 -13.25 -1.14 24.67
N ASN A 132 -12.81 0.12 24.56
CA ASN A 132 -11.43 0.46 24.13
C ASN A 132 -11.02 1.74 24.86
N ASP A 133 -10.04 1.61 25.74
CA ASP A 133 -9.47 2.73 26.50
C ASP A 133 -7.96 2.57 26.70
N ALA A 134 -7.36 3.42 27.50
CA ALA A 134 -5.92 3.39 27.79
C ALA A 134 -5.45 2.12 28.54
N ARG A 135 -6.36 1.32 29.10
CA ARG A 135 -6.06 0.07 29.83
C ARG A 135 -6.06 -1.14 28.90
N GLY A 136 -6.77 -1.06 27.76
CA GLY A 136 -6.87 -2.15 26.79
C GLY A 136 -8.18 -2.17 26.04
N VAL A 137 -8.44 -3.29 25.40
CA VAL A 137 -9.61 -3.52 24.57
C VAL A 137 -10.35 -4.76 25.06
N ARG A 138 -11.66 -4.63 25.28
CA ARG A 138 -12.58 -5.75 25.46
C ARG A 138 -13.32 -5.97 24.16
N LEU A 139 -13.25 -7.17 23.62
CA LEU A 139 -13.83 -7.51 22.34
C LEU A 139 -14.53 -8.84 22.35
N ARG A 140 -15.47 -9.02 21.40
CA ARG A 140 -16.08 -10.32 21.08
C ARG A 140 -15.56 -10.82 19.74
N PHE A 141 -15.42 -12.13 19.66
CA PHE A 141 -15.19 -12.82 18.40
C PHE A 141 -16.07 -14.08 18.32
N SER A 142 -16.45 -14.42 17.10
CA SER A 142 -17.19 -15.66 16.83
C SER A 142 -16.24 -16.68 16.22
N GLN A 143 -16.28 -17.92 16.74
CA GLN A 143 -15.59 -19.06 16.15
C GLN A 143 -16.60 -20.20 15.99
N GLN A 144 -16.80 -20.68 14.77
CA GLN A 144 -17.76 -21.74 14.45
C GLN A 144 -19.19 -21.45 14.96
N GLY A 145 -19.60 -20.18 14.98
CA GLY A 145 -20.92 -19.75 15.44
C GLY A 145 -21.02 -19.53 16.96
N ILE A 146 -19.98 -19.81 17.73
CA ILE A 146 -19.92 -19.57 19.16
C ILE A 146 -19.24 -18.24 19.44
N GLU A 147 -19.91 -17.37 20.20
CA GLU A 147 -19.36 -16.08 20.63
C GLU A 147 -18.48 -16.25 21.88
N HIS A 148 -17.34 -15.59 21.84
CA HIS A 148 -16.39 -15.53 22.93
C HIS A 148 -16.05 -14.08 23.23
N THR A 149 -15.82 -13.77 24.50
CA THR A 149 -15.33 -12.45 24.95
C THR A 149 -13.93 -12.61 25.52
N LEU A 150 -13.06 -11.65 25.24
CA LEU A 150 -11.72 -11.59 25.81
C LEU A 150 -11.29 -10.14 26.02
N HIS A 151 -10.25 -9.97 26.85
CA HIS A 151 -9.56 -8.70 27.05
C HIS A 151 -8.13 -8.78 26.53
N ALA A 152 -7.67 -7.70 25.87
CA ALA A 152 -6.30 -7.58 25.36
C ALA A 152 -5.74 -6.20 25.67
N ARG A 153 -4.42 -6.08 25.79
CA ARG A 153 -3.75 -4.79 25.95
C ARG A 153 -3.71 -3.99 24.65
N LEU A 154 -3.71 -4.68 23.49
CA LEU A 154 -3.66 -4.09 22.17
C LEU A 154 -4.54 -4.85 21.19
N LEU A 155 -5.36 -4.14 20.41
CA LEU A 155 -6.05 -4.67 19.23
C LEU A 155 -5.38 -4.15 17.96
N VAL A 156 -5.00 -5.07 17.06
CA VAL A 156 -4.49 -4.74 15.73
C VAL A 156 -5.52 -5.12 14.67
N ALA A 157 -6.05 -4.14 13.97
CA ALA A 157 -6.92 -4.37 12.82
C ALA A 157 -6.07 -4.56 11.56
N ALA A 158 -5.98 -5.80 11.08
CA ALA A 158 -5.33 -6.24 9.85
C ALA A 158 -6.32 -6.95 8.91
N ASP A 159 -7.61 -6.65 9.05
CA ASP A 159 -8.77 -7.30 8.44
C ASP A 159 -9.11 -6.78 7.03
N GLY A 160 -8.14 -6.09 6.42
CA GLY A 160 -8.14 -5.73 5.01
C GLY A 160 -9.03 -4.53 4.66
N ARG A 161 -9.31 -4.40 3.36
CA ARG A 161 -9.97 -3.24 2.77
C ARG A 161 -11.29 -2.87 3.43
N ALA A 162 -12.17 -3.83 3.62
CA ALA A 162 -13.50 -3.59 4.18
C ALA A 162 -13.50 -3.37 5.71
N SER A 163 -12.41 -3.66 6.37
CA SER A 163 -12.16 -3.62 7.82
C SER A 163 -13.39 -3.40 8.71
N PRO A 164 -14.09 -4.46 9.12
CA PRO A 164 -15.14 -4.36 10.14
C PRO A 164 -14.64 -3.73 11.43
N VAL A 165 -13.41 -4.05 11.84
CA VAL A 165 -12.82 -3.51 13.08
C VAL A 165 -12.65 -2.00 12.99
N ARG A 166 -12.18 -1.43 11.85
CA ARG A 166 -12.10 0.02 11.66
C ARG A 166 -13.46 0.69 11.90
N ARG A 167 -14.55 0.12 11.34
CA ARG A 167 -15.90 0.64 11.54
C ARG A 167 -16.37 0.51 12.99
N MET A 168 -16.08 -0.61 13.68
CA MET A 168 -16.40 -0.79 15.10
C MET A 168 -15.69 0.23 15.99
N LEU A 169 -14.49 0.65 15.60
CA LEU A 169 -13.71 1.69 16.29
C LEU A 169 -14.19 3.12 15.96
N GLY A 170 -15.18 3.29 15.08
CA GLY A 170 -15.68 4.60 14.67
C GLY A 170 -14.67 5.42 13.87
N ILE A 171 -13.64 4.80 13.30
CA ILE A 171 -12.63 5.51 12.51
C ILE A 171 -13.18 5.74 11.11
N ALA A 172 -13.37 7.01 10.76
CA ALA A 172 -13.80 7.44 9.44
C ALA A 172 -12.69 7.29 8.39
N GLU A 173 -13.09 7.22 7.13
CA GLU A 173 -12.19 7.09 5.98
C GLU A 173 -12.61 8.02 4.84
N HIS A 174 -11.62 8.51 4.11
CA HIS A 174 -11.84 9.10 2.80
C HIS A 174 -11.77 7.98 1.77
N HIS A 175 -12.87 7.70 1.09
CA HIS A 175 -13.03 6.57 0.18
C HIS A 175 -13.46 7.02 -1.21
N ALA A 176 -12.77 6.52 -2.24
CA ALA A 176 -13.15 6.70 -3.64
C ALA A 176 -13.07 5.35 -4.36
N ARG A 177 -14.19 4.92 -4.95
CA ARG A 177 -14.19 3.82 -5.92
C ARG A 177 -13.66 4.32 -7.24
N ILE A 178 -12.71 3.59 -7.84
CA ILE A 178 -11.97 4.03 -9.02
C ILE A 178 -12.35 3.22 -10.25
N SER A 179 -12.23 1.90 -10.17
CA SER A 179 -12.36 1.00 -11.32
C SER A 179 -12.64 -0.43 -10.87
N THR A 180 -12.71 -1.34 -11.81
CA THR A 180 -12.83 -2.78 -11.58
C THR A 180 -11.65 -3.50 -12.21
N MET A 181 -10.88 -4.22 -11.42
CA MET A 181 -9.77 -5.05 -11.91
C MET A 181 -10.28 -6.44 -12.30
N LEU A 182 -9.95 -6.87 -13.51
CA LEU A 182 -10.13 -8.22 -13.99
C LEU A 182 -8.77 -8.92 -14.09
N GLY A 183 -8.65 -10.11 -13.53
CA GLY A 183 -7.43 -10.90 -13.52
C GLY A 183 -7.59 -12.24 -14.23
N VAL A 184 -6.70 -12.51 -15.19
CA VAL A 184 -6.57 -13.80 -15.85
C VAL A 184 -5.15 -14.34 -15.71
N THR A 185 -4.99 -15.64 -15.89
CA THR A 185 -3.68 -16.30 -16.03
C THR A 185 -3.43 -16.68 -17.48
N VAL A 186 -2.20 -16.46 -17.94
CA VAL A 186 -1.76 -16.72 -19.30
C VAL A 186 -0.39 -17.39 -19.29
N ASP A 187 0.09 -17.92 -20.42
CA ASP A 187 1.46 -18.38 -20.57
C ASP A 187 2.44 -17.19 -20.44
N SER A 188 3.44 -17.33 -19.56
CA SER A 188 4.44 -16.27 -19.34
C SER A 188 5.35 -16.02 -20.54
N ALA A 189 5.41 -16.94 -21.51
CA ALA A 189 6.18 -16.78 -22.75
C ALA A 189 5.68 -15.61 -23.62
N CYS A 190 4.42 -15.16 -23.42
CA CYS A 190 3.90 -13.99 -24.12
C CYS A 190 4.45 -12.65 -23.59
N LEU A 191 5.16 -12.64 -22.45
CA LEU A 191 5.77 -11.45 -21.89
C LEU A 191 7.12 -11.13 -22.55
N THR A 192 7.24 -9.93 -23.12
CA THR A 192 8.40 -9.53 -23.93
C THR A 192 9.67 -9.23 -23.14
N HIS A 193 9.57 -9.03 -21.84
CA HIS A 193 10.70 -8.69 -20.94
C HIS A 193 10.69 -9.58 -19.70
N PRO A 194 11.20 -10.81 -19.78
CA PRO A 194 11.25 -11.73 -18.65
C PRO A 194 11.92 -11.11 -17.43
N GLY A 195 11.36 -11.36 -16.24
CA GLY A 195 11.87 -10.82 -14.99
C GLY A 195 11.52 -9.35 -14.76
N HIS A 196 10.49 -8.82 -15.45
CA HIS A 196 9.95 -7.48 -15.24
C HIS A 196 8.43 -7.51 -15.09
N GLY A 197 7.89 -6.59 -14.29
CA GLY A 197 6.47 -6.25 -14.36
C GLY A 197 6.21 -5.44 -15.64
N HIS A 198 5.13 -5.70 -16.35
CA HIS A 198 4.76 -5.00 -17.59
C HIS A 198 3.60 -4.05 -17.32
N GLN A 199 3.78 -2.78 -17.66
CA GLN A 199 2.74 -1.76 -17.60
C GLN A 199 2.41 -1.33 -19.04
N PHE A 200 1.15 -1.46 -19.46
CA PHE A 200 0.67 -0.99 -20.75
C PHE A 200 -0.17 0.26 -20.52
N VAL A 201 0.32 1.42 -20.99
CA VAL A 201 -0.25 2.72 -20.63
C VAL A 201 -0.61 3.57 -21.85
N GLY A 202 -1.68 4.34 -21.72
CA GLY A 202 -2.17 5.23 -22.78
C GLY A 202 -3.02 4.55 -23.83
N GLY A 203 -3.34 3.27 -23.69
CA GLY A 203 -4.37 2.55 -24.44
C GLY A 203 -5.77 2.76 -23.86
N PRO A 204 -6.81 2.15 -24.45
CA PRO A 204 -8.18 2.23 -23.93
C PRO A 204 -8.29 1.77 -22.48
N LEU A 205 -7.51 0.76 -22.11
CA LEU A 205 -7.42 0.22 -20.76
C LEU A 205 -5.97 0.22 -20.28
N HIS A 206 -5.78 0.42 -18.99
CA HIS A 206 -4.52 0.14 -18.35
C HIS A 206 -4.39 -1.36 -18.06
N VAL A 207 -3.23 -1.94 -18.36
CA VAL A 207 -2.98 -3.36 -18.13
C VAL A 207 -1.64 -3.53 -17.42
N LEU A 208 -1.65 -4.37 -16.39
CA LEU A 208 -0.46 -4.80 -15.65
C LEU A 208 -0.29 -6.30 -15.82
N ALA A 209 0.93 -6.77 -16.15
CA ALA A 209 1.23 -8.18 -16.29
C ALA A 209 2.60 -8.54 -15.69
N TYR A 210 2.70 -9.71 -15.07
CA TYR A 210 3.95 -10.25 -14.50
C TYR A 210 3.86 -11.77 -14.33
N ALA A 211 5.00 -12.44 -14.44
CA ALA A 211 5.07 -13.86 -14.14
C ALA A 211 4.82 -14.10 -12.64
N ILE A 212 4.08 -15.17 -12.28
CA ILE A 212 3.81 -15.56 -10.88
C ILE A 212 4.38 -16.91 -10.51
N GLN A 213 4.68 -17.73 -11.52
CA GLN A 213 5.39 -19.00 -11.40
C GLN A 213 5.99 -19.38 -12.77
N PRO A 214 6.87 -20.38 -12.85
CA PRO A 214 7.38 -20.84 -14.13
C PRO A 214 6.25 -21.17 -15.12
N GLY A 215 6.29 -20.61 -16.32
CA GLY A 215 5.28 -20.81 -17.37
C GLY A 215 3.96 -20.05 -17.17
N VAL A 216 3.72 -19.39 -16.04
CA VAL A 216 2.44 -18.72 -15.76
C VAL A 216 2.62 -17.23 -15.43
N ALA A 217 1.86 -16.39 -16.10
CA ALA A 217 1.77 -14.96 -15.81
C ALA A 217 0.35 -14.56 -15.39
N ARG A 218 0.29 -13.56 -14.52
CA ARG A 218 -0.94 -12.83 -14.19
C ARG A 218 -1.06 -11.62 -15.11
N VAL A 219 -2.22 -11.47 -15.73
CA VAL A 219 -2.60 -10.26 -16.46
C VAL A 219 -3.78 -9.63 -15.74
N MET A 220 -3.63 -8.37 -15.36
CA MET A 220 -4.65 -7.57 -14.71
C MET A 220 -5.08 -6.46 -15.66
N VAL A 221 -6.35 -6.47 -16.05
CA VAL A 221 -6.97 -5.48 -16.92
C VAL A 221 -7.83 -4.55 -16.08
N ASP A 222 -7.54 -3.28 -16.12
CA ASP A 222 -8.29 -2.26 -15.38
C ASP A 222 -9.47 -1.76 -16.21
N LEU A 223 -10.67 -2.11 -15.78
CA LEU A 223 -11.93 -1.81 -16.44
C LEU A 223 -12.64 -0.62 -15.79
N PRO A 224 -13.46 0.14 -16.52
CA PRO A 224 -14.34 1.14 -15.91
C PRO A 224 -15.18 0.56 -14.76
N LEU A 225 -15.52 1.40 -13.80
CA LEU A 225 -16.31 0.99 -12.65
C LEU A 225 -17.64 0.35 -13.08
N GLY A 226 -17.97 -0.79 -12.48
CA GLY A 226 -19.18 -1.55 -12.78
C GLY A 226 -19.06 -2.48 -14.00
N SER A 227 -17.91 -2.49 -14.70
CA SER A 227 -17.65 -3.43 -15.78
C SER A 227 -17.47 -4.86 -15.28
N THR A 228 -17.73 -5.82 -16.17
CA THR A 228 -17.58 -7.26 -15.93
C THR A 228 -16.69 -7.89 -17.00
N ALA A 229 -16.38 -9.17 -16.86
CA ALA A 229 -15.71 -9.93 -17.92
C ALA A 229 -16.50 -9.91 -19.24
N GLN A 230 -17.83 -9.91 -19.16
CA GLN A 230 -18.68 -9.82 -20.34
C GLN A 230 -18.53 -8.49 -21.08
N THR A 231 -18.31 -7.39 -20.36
CA THR A 231 -17.99 -6.08 -20.95
C THR A 231 -16.75 -6.18 -21.84
N LEU A 232 -15.69 -6.82 -21.34
CA LEU A 232 -14.45 -6.98 -22.11
C LEU A 232 -14.65 -7.91 -23.32
N LYS A 233 -15.41 -9.01 -23.17
CA LYS A 233 -15.75 -9.93 -24.25
C LYS A 233 -16.57 -9.27 -25.37
N GLY A 234 -17.46 -8.34 -25.02
CA GLY A 234 -18.26 -7.57 -25.99
C GLY A 234 -17.46 -6.47 -26.73
N HIS A 235 -16.25 -6.13 -26.25
CA HIS A 235 -15.45 -5.01 -26.76
C HIS A 235 -13.98 -5.42 -26.97
N PRO A 236 -13.68 -6.33 -27.94
CA PRO A 236 -12.32 -6.83 -28.18
C PRO A 236 -11.32 -5.73 -28.59
N GLU A 237 -11.81 -4.63 -29.13
CA GLU A 237 -11.02 -3.46 -29.50
C GLU A 237 -10.33 -2.80 -28.28
N LEU A 238 -10.84 -3.00 -27.07
CA LEU A 238 -10.25 -2.45 -25.86
C LEU A 238 -8.84 -3.00 -25.57
N LEU A 239 -8.50 -4.17 -26.12
CA LEU A 239 -7.18 -4.81 -25.99
C LEU A 239 -6.26 -4.59 -27.20
N HIS A 240 -6.64 -3.74 -28.19
CA HIS A 240 -5.87 -3.58 -29.44
C HIS A 240 -4.45 -3.06 -29.23
N THR A 241 -4.16 -2.42 -28.09
CA THR A 241 -2.85 -1.85 -27.78
C THR A 241 -1.87 -2.84 -27.18
N LEU A 242 -2.34 -4.02 -26.80
CA LEU A 242 -1.48 -5.08 -26.30
C LEU A 242 -0.68 -5.70 -27.48
N PRO A 243 0.54 -6.20 -27.21
CA PRO A 243 1.26 -7.05 -28.16
C PRO A 243 0.38 -8.22 -28.61
N SER A 244 0.48 -8.60 -29.88
CA SER A 244 -0.41 -9.62 -30.48
C SER A 244 -0.43 -10.94 -29.71
N GLY A 245 0.75 -11.41 -29.27
CA GLY A 245 0.86 -12.64 -28.46
C GLY A 245 0.14 -12.52 -27.12
N LEU A 246 0.37 -11.43 -26.39
CA LEU A 246 -0.30 -11.20 -25.10
C LEU A 246 -1.82 -11.05 -25.28
N LYS A 247 -2.25 -10.32 -26.32
CA LYS A 247 -3.69 -10.17 -26.64
C LYS A 247 -4.35 -11.52 -26.91
N ALA A 248 -3.72 -12.38 -27.71
CA ALA A 248 -4.24 -13.70 -28.03
C ALA A 248 -4.37 -14.58 -26.77
N GLU A 249 -3.35 -14.55 -25.89
CA GLU A 249 -3.37 -15.30 -24.62
C GLU A 249 -4.48 -14.80 -23.67
N VAL A 250 -4.65 -13.49 -23.55
CA VAL A 250 -5.74 -12.92 -22.73
C VAL A 250 -7.11 -13.34 -23.27
N TRP A 251 -7.28 -13.34 -24.60
CA TRP A 251 -8.52 -13.78 -25.25
C TRP A 251 -8.79 -15.26 -24.99
N ARG A 252 -7.80 -16.11 -25.24
CA ARG A 252 -7.92 -17.54 -24.95
C ARG A 252 -8.28 -17.80 -23.49
N ALA A 253 -7.64 -17.10 -22.56
CA ALA A 253 -7.94 -17.22 -21.13
C ALA A 253 -9.37 -16.77 -20.77
N LEU A 254 -9.93 -15.77 -21.45
CA LEU A 254 -11.30 -15.33 -21.25
C LEU A 254 -12.34 -16.30 -21.82
N GLU A 255 -12.05 -16.95 -22.94
CA GLU A 255 -12.99 -17.84 -23.62
C GLU A 255 -12.93 -19.29 -23.09
N GLU A 256 -11.74 -19.82 -22.90
CA GLU A 256 -11.49 -21.24 -22.60
C GLU A 256 -11.01 -21.46 -21.16
N GLY A 257 -10.54 -20.40 -20.48
CA GLY A 257 -9.97 -20.50 -19.14
C GLY A 257 -11.01 -20.54 -18.03
N PRO A 258 -10.56 -20.69 -16.79
CA PRO A 258 -11.44 -20.56 -15.63
C PRO A 258 -12.02 -19.14 -15.54
N ALA A 259 -13.14 -18.99 -14.83
CA ALA A 259 -13.78 -17.69 -14.64
C ALA A 259 -12.78 -16.64 -14.14
N PRO A 260 -12.67 -15.47 -14.79
CA PRO A 260 -11.76 -14.41 -14.40
C PRO A 260 -12.01 -13.98 -12.96
N ARG A 261 -10.92 -13.73 -12.22
CA ARG A 261 -11.04 -13.14 -10.89
C ARG A 261 -11.31 -11.65 -11.02
N MET A 262 -12.20 -11.12 -10.19
CA MET A 262 -12.56 -9.72 -10.22
C MET A 262 -12.40 -9.08 -8.84
N ALA A 263 -11.97 -7.81 -8.81
CA ALA A 263 -11.88 -7.02 -7.60
C ALA A 263 -12.19 -5.54 -7.88
N SER A 264 -12.83 -4.84 -6.95
CA SER A 264 -12.93 -3.40 -7.04
C SER A 264 -11.58 -2.76 -6.68
N ASN A 265 -11.24 -1.69 -7.39
CA ASN A 265 -10.10 -0.85 -7.06
C ASN A 265 -10.61 0.39 -6.35
N ASP A 266 -10.10 0.58 -5.16
CA ASP A 266 -10.51 1.67 -4.28
C ASP A 266 -9.26 2.40 -3.78
N ASP A 267 -9.36 3.72 -3.63
CA ASP A 267 -8.40 4.52 -2.86
C ASP A 267 -9.08 4.94 -1.57
N TRP A 268 -8.44 4.69 -0.45
CA TRP A 268 -8.85 5.28 0.82
C TRP A 268 -7.68 5.51 1.77
N LEU A 269 -7.93 6.38 2.70
CA LEU A 269 -7.04 6.67 3.81
C LEU A 269 -7.89 6.84 5.07
N ALA A 270 -7.60 6.07 6.10
CA ALA A 270 -8.24 6.25 7.40
C ALA A 270 -7.92 7.63 7.99
N GLU A 271 -8.87 8.28 8.62
CA GLU A 271 -8.68 9.60 9.23
C GLU A 271 -7.62 9.56 10.33
N THR A 272 -7.60 8.49 11.11
CA THR A 272 -6.51 8.14 12.03
C THR A 272 -6.16 6.66 11.90
N VAL A 273 -4.92 6.29 12.24
CA VAL A 273 -4.48 4.88 12.23
C VAL A 273 -4.52 4.22 13.60
N TRP A 274 -4.96 4.94 14.63
CA TRP A 274 -5.12 4.38 15.97
C TRP A 274 -6.13 5.17 16.78
N VAL A 275 -6.73 4.51 17.76
CA VAL A 275 -7.60 5.10 18.78
C VAL A 275 -7.43 4.29 20.08
N GLU A 276 -7.09 4.95 21.18
CA GLU A 276 -6.85 4.33 22.48
C GLU A 276 -5.85 3.17 22.43
N SER A 277 -6.31 1.93 22.60
CA SER A 277 -5.49 0.70 22.56
C SER A 277 -5.72 -0.11 21.29
N ALA A 278 -6.22 0.50 20.20
CA ALA A 278 -6.43 -0.15 18.92
C ALA A 278 -5.67 0.55 17.80
N VAL A 279 -5.10 -0.23 16.85
CA VAL A 279 -4.30 0.28 15.71
C VAL A 279 -4.69 -0.40 14.41
N LEU A 280 -4.66 0.34 13.31
CA LEU A 280 -4.89 -0.15 11.95
C LEU A 280 -3.54 -0.38 11.25
N VAL A 281 -3.45 -1.48 10.49
CA VAL A 281 -2.28 -1.82 9.66
C VAL A 281 -2.71 -2.31 8.28
N GLY A 282 -1.82 -2.17 7.30
CA GLY A 282 -2.07 -2.60 5.92
C GLY A 282 -3.27 -1.90 5.30
N ASP A 283 -4.06 -2.67 4.57
CA ASP A 283 -5.24 -2.12 3.87
C ASP A 283 -6.36 -1.67 4.83
N ALA A 284 -6.36 -2.03 6.10
CA ALA A 284 -7.28 -1.46 7.09
C ALA A 284 -6.96 0.02 7.37
N ALA A 285 -5.69 0.43 7.25
CA ALA A 285 -5.23 1.80 7.48
C ALA A 285 -5.26 2.66 6.21
N ALA A 286 -4.82 2.10 5.08
CA ALA A 286 -4.77 2.80 3.79
C ALA A 286 -4.69 1.81 2.63
N CYS A 287 -5.48 2.04 1.59
CA CYS A 287 -5.44 1.28 0.35
C CYS A 287 -5.31 2.22 -0.84
N CYS A 288 -4.71 1.77 -1.91
CA CYS A 288 -4.62 2.52 -3.15
C CYS A 288 -4.72 1.58 -4.35
N HIS A 289 -4.97 2.16 -5.52
CA HIS A 289 -5.06 1.41 -6.77
C HIS A 289 -3.84 0.48 -6.96
N PRO A 290 -4.03 -0.80 -7.35
CA PRO A 290 -2.97 -1.82 -7.39
C PRO A 290 -1.91 -1.60 -8.49
N LEU A 291 -2.07 -0.60 -9.37
CA LEU A 291 -1.11 -0.31 -10.43
C LEU A 291 0.34 -0.09 -9.93
N THR A 292 0.50 0.34 -8.68
CA THR A 292 1.82 0.53 -8.07
C THR A 292 2.40 -0.75 -7.46
N ALA A 293 1.60 -1.82 -7.31
CA ALA A 293 1.95 -3.07 -6.62
C ALA A 293 2.55 -2.88 -5.20
N SER A 294 2.33 -1.72 -4.55
CA SER A 294 2.99 -1.32 -3.30
C SER A 294 2.27 -1.75 -2.01
N GLY A 295 1.06 -2.35 -2.12
CA GLY A 295 0.22 -2.69 -0.97
C GLY A 295 0.90 -3.61 0.03
N MET A 296 1.44 -4.73 -0.42
CA MET A 296 2.11 -5.70 0.45
C MET A 296 3.39 -5.16 1.07
N ALA A 297 4.24 -4.46 0.30
CA ALA A 297 5.42 -3.82 0.86
C ALA A 297 5.04 -2.83 1.98
N SER A 298 3.96 -2.05 1.78
CA SER A 298 3.45 -1.13 2.81
C SER A 298 3.02 -1.84 4.08
N CYS A 299 2.33 -2.99 3.99
CA CYS A 299 1.88 -3.70 5.19
C CYS A 299 3.05 -4.30 5.99
N PHE A 300 4.13 -4.73 5.35
CA PHE A 300 5.34 -5.19 6.04
C PHE A 300 6.10 -4.03 6.71
N HIS A 301 6.13 -2.87 6.08
CA HIS A 301 6.62 -1.64 6.72
C HIS A 301 5.78 -1.26 7.95
N ASP A 302 4.44 -1.41 7.88
CA ASP A 302 3.57 -1.17 9.04
C ASP A 302 3.92 -2.10 10.21
N ALA A 303 4.12 -3.39 9.94
CA ALA A 303 4.50 -4.37 10.96
C ALA A 303 5.83 -4.02 11.65
N ARG A 304 6.85 -3.67 10.86
CA ARG A 304 8.15 -3.24 11.39
C ARG A 304 8.08 -1.95 12.19
N ALA A 305 7.34 -0.97 11.69
CA ALA A 305 7.16 0.31 12.37
C ALA A 305 6.41 0.14 13.71
N LEU A 306 5.40 -0.74 13.76
CA LEU A 306 4.68 -1.05 14.99
C LEU A 306 5.59 -1.77 16.00
N GLN A 307 6.37 -2.76 15.54
CA GLN A 307 7.36 -3.46 16.36
C GLN A 307 8.36 -2.48 16.98
N GLU A 308 8.95 -1.62 16.16
CA GLU A 308 9.93 -0.63 16.62
C GLU A 308 9.31 0.39 17.58
N ALA A 309 8.07 0.82 17.33
CA ALA A 309 7.36 1.72 18.22
C ALA A 309 7.12 1.11 19.60
N LEU A 310 6.67 -0.16 19.66
CA LEU A 310 6.46 -0.88 20.93
C LEU A 310 7.77 -1.16 21.66
N ARG A 311 8.83 -1.51 20.92
CA ARG A 311 10.17 -1.70 21.50
C ARG A 311 10.72 -0.43 22.14
N ARG A 312 10.53 0.74 21.50
CA ARG A 312 10.98 2.04 22.01
C ARG A 312 10.16 2.58 23.17
N HIS A 313 8.90 2.14 23.25
CA HIS A 313 7.94 2.61 24.26
C HIS A 313 7.30 1.40 24.98
N PRO A 314 8.05 0.69 25.86
CA PRO A 314 7.55 -0.52 26.52
C PRO A 314 6.47 -0.25 27.58
N GLY A 315 6.16 1.01 27.86
CA GLY A 315 5.13 1.44 28.82
C GLY A 315 3.72 1.48 28.21
N PRO A 316 2.95 2.56 28.48
CA PRO A 316 1.58 2.70 27.98
C PRO A 316 1.51 2.61 26.45
N VAL A 317 0.64 1.75 25.93
CA VAL A 317 0.49 1.43 24.50
C VAL A 317 0.28 2.69 23.64
N HIS A 318 -0.51 3.65 24.10
CA HIS A 318 -0.81 4.87 23.35
C HIS A 318 0.45 5.64 22.89
N ARG A 319 1.56 5.61 23.66
CA ARG A 319 2.84 6.26 23.27
C ARG A 319 3.49 5.57 22.08
N ALA A 320 3.41 4.24 22.05
CA ALA A 320 3.90 3.46 20.92
C ALA A 320 3.02 3.71 19.68
N LEU A 321 1.70 3.73 19.84
CA LEU A 321 0.78 3.98 18.74
C LEU A 321 0.89 5.40 18.17
N GLU A 322 1.11 6.40 19.02
CA GLU A 322 1.42 7.76 18.57
C GLU A 322 2.74 7.82 17.77
N HIS A 323 3.77 7.06 18.21
CA HIS A 323 5.04 6.96 17.48
C HIS A 323 4.83 6.29 16.12
N TYR A 324 4.15 5.15 16.08
CA TYR A 324 3.77 4.45 14.85
C TYR A 324 3.04 5.36 13.87
N ALA A 325 2.01 6.07 14.34
CA ALA A 325 1.21 6.96 13.50
C ALA A 325 2.06 8.11 12.90
N ARG A 326 2.96 8.68 13.69
CA ARG A 326 3.87 9.76 13.21
C ARG A 326 4.82 9.28 12.10
N GLU A 327 5.24 8.04 12.16
CA GLU A 327 6.13 7.46 11.16
C GLU A 327 5.36 7.03 9.90
N ARG A 328 4.24 6.30 10.07
CA ARG A 328 3.58 5.63 8.97
C ARG A 328 2.60 6.48 8.19
N ARG A 329 1.85 7.38 8.85
CA ARG A 329 0.82 8.17 8.19
C ARG A 329 1.34 9.05 7.03
N PRO A 330 2.49 9.75 7.15
CA PRO A 330 3.05 10.48 6.00
C PRO A 330 3.40 9.57 4.83
N ALA A 331 3.95 8.39 5.08
CA ALA A 331 4.30 7.42 4.03
C ALA A 331 3.06 6.85 3.33
N GLN A 332 2.01 6.52 4.09
CA GLN A 332 0.73 6.05 3.55
C GLN A 332 0.07 7.11 2.67
N ARG A 333 0.06 8.39 3.08
CA ARG A 333 -0.42 9.51 2.26
C ARG A 333 0.35 9.65 0.96
N THR A 334 1.68 9.57 1.01
CA THR A 334 2.52 9.65 -0.19
C THR A 334 2.20 8.51 -1.15
N ARG A 335 2.00 7.30 -0.64
CA ARG A 335 1.66 6.11 -1.44
C ARG A 335 0.31 6.27 -2.15
N VAL A 336 -0.72 6.69 -1.43
CA VAL A 336 -2.06 6.92 -2.00
C VAL A 336 -2.01 8.04 -3.05
N ALA A 337 -1.37 9.17 -2.74
CA ALA A 337 -1.24 10.28 -3.68
C ALA A 337 -0.47 9.90 -4.95
N LEU A 338 0.62 9.11 -4.82
CA LEU A 338 1.39 8.61 -5.96
C LEU A 338 0.55 7.68 -6.84
N ALA A 339 -0.19 6.73 -6.23
CA ALA A 339 -1.04 5.80 -6.96
C ALA A 339 -2.14 6.54 -7.73
N SER A 340 -2.80 7.49 -7.08
CA SER A 340 -3.85 8.32 -7.71
C SER A 340 -3.31 9.19 -8.85
N ALA A 341 -2.11 9.79 -8.70
CA ALA A 341 -1.47 10.57 -9.75
C ALA A 341 -1.07 9.71 -10.95
N LEU A 342 -0.48 8.53 -10.72
CA LEU A 342 -0.12 7.58 -11.78
C LEU A 342 -1.36 7.00 -12.47
N TYR A 343 -2.39 6.64 -11.69
CA TYR A 343 -3.66 6.17 -12.27
C TYR A 343 -4.26 7.22 -13.20
N SER A 344 -4.35 8.46 -12.75
CA SER A 344 -4.84 9.56 -13.57
C SER A 344 -4.03 9.72 -14.86
N ALA A 345 -2.70 9.66 -14.78
CA ALA A 345 -1.83 9.75 -15.94
C ALA A 345 -1.97 8.55 -16.89
N PHE A 346 -2.19 7.33 -16.38
CA PHE A 346 -2.19 6.11 -17.19
C PHE A 346 -3.55 5.75 -17.78
N ALA A 347 -4.62 5.96 -17.01
CA ALA A 347 -5.97 5.52 -17.37
C ALA A 347 -6.84 6.60 -18.03
N ARG A 348 -6.60 7.90 -17.76
CA ARG A 348 -7.41 8.98 -18.33
C ARG A 348 -6.94 9.38 -19.74
N HIS A 349 -7.91 9.79 -20.58
CA HIS A 349 -7.69 10.09 -22.00
C HIS A 349 -7.85 11.57 -22.36
N ASP A 350 -8.07 12.43 -21.37
CA ASP A 350 -8.10 13.88 -21.61
C ASP A 350 -6.73 14.44 -22.06
N GLU A 351 -6.76 15.61 -22.65
CA GLU A 351 -5.57 16.25 -23.24
C GLU A 351 -4.46 16.50 -22.23
N GLY A 352 -4.83 16.92 -21.00
CA GLY A 352 -3.85 17.17 -19.92
C GLY A 352 -3.13 15.87 -19.50
N MET A 353 -3.85 14.76 -19.37
CA MET A 353 -3.26 13.48 -19.03
C MET A 353 -2.44 12.88 -20.16
N ARG A 354 -2.82 13.08 -21.43
CA ARG A 354 -1.97 12.72 -22.58
C ARG A 354 -0.65 13.48 -22.56
N ALA A 355 -0.70 14.79 -22.31
CA ALA A 355 0.50 15.61 -22.18
C ALA A 355 1.38 15.19 -21.00
N LEU A 356 0.78 14.87 -19.85
CA LEU A 356 1.50 14.38 -18.67
C LEU A 356 2.19 13.03 -18.96
N ARG A 357 1.54 12.09 -19.64
CA ARG A 357 2.16 10.81 -20.07
C ARG A 357 3.36 11.04 -20.98
N GLN A 358 3.27 11.97 -21.95
CA GLN A 358 4.40 12.33 -22.81
C GLN A 358 5.54 12.96 -22.01
N GLY A 359 5.22 13.83 -21.05
CA GLY A 359 6.20 14.38 -20.12
C GLY A 359 6.89 13.33 -19.27
N LEU A 360 6.14 12.34 -18.80
CA LEU A 360 6.67 11.22 -18.01
C LEU A 360 7.62 10.35 -18.87
N LEU A 361 7.21 10.01 -20.09
CA LEU A 361 8.06 9.30 -21.05
C LEU A 361 9.37 10.07 -21.30
N HIS A 362 9.26 11.34 -21.66
CA HIS A 362 10.41 12.21 -21.92
C HIS A 362 11.32 12.34 -20.70
N TYR A 363 10.72 12.47 -19.50
CA TYR A 363 11.46 12.54 -18.24
C TYR A 363 12.29 11.29 -17.98
N TRP A 364 11.70 10.11 -18.13
CA TRP A 364 12.40 8.85 -17.90
C TRP A 364 13.48 8.56 -18.95
N GLU A 365 13.27 8.97 -20.21
CA GLU A 365 14.26 8.83 -21.29
C GLU A 365 15.49 9.71 -21.08
N HIS A 366 15.29 10.96 -20.63
CA HIS A 366 16.34 11.96 -20.56
C HIS A 366 16.92 12.16 -19.16
N SER A 367 16.37 11.49 -18.14
CA SER A 367 16.83 11.61 -16.76
C SER A 367 16.99 10.26 -16.07
N PRO A 368 18.14 9.59 -16.17
CA PRO A 368 18.40 8.34 -15.42
C PRO A 368 18.23 8.49 -13.90
N ARG A 369 18.50 9.71 -13.36
CA ARG A 369 18.23 10.02 -11.94
C ARG A 369 16.72 10.10 -11.67
N GLY A 370 15.97 10.67 -12.60
CA GLY A 370 14.51 10.75 -12.51
C GLY A 370 13.86 9.38 -12.57
N ALA A 371 14.29 8.51 -13.47
CA ALA A 371 13.82 7.13 -13.56
C ALA A 371 14.06 6.38 -12.25
N ARG A 372 15.27 6.48 -11.65
CA ARG A 372 15.58 5.90 -10.34
C ARG A 372 14.73 6.47 -9.20
N ALA A 373 14.53 7.79 -9.17
CA ALA A 373 13.72 8.45 -8.17
C ALA A 373 12.24 8.01 -8.26
N SER A 374 11.71 7.86 -9.47
CA SER A 374 10.37 7.33 -9.72
C SER A 374 10.24 5.87 -9.23
N MET A 375 11.26 5.05 -9.49
CA MET A 375 11.27 3.66 -9.00
C MET A 375 11.39 3.57 -7.48
N ALA A 376 12.15 4.46 -6.84
CA ALA A 376 12.26 4.53 -5.38
C ALA A 376 10.92 4.94 -4.72
N LEU A 377 10.17 5.86 -5.34
CA LEU A 377 8.81 6.21 -4.92
C LEU A 377 7.85 5.03 -5.10
N LEU A 378 7.88 4.38 -6.26
CA LEU A 378 7.01 3.25 -6.59
C LEU A 378 7.23 2.06 -5.65
N SER A 379 8.49 1.75 -5.35
CA SER A 379 8.87 0.65 -4.45
C SER A 379 8.71 0.96 -2.95
N SER A 380 8.23 2.15 -2.60
CA SER A 380 8.14 2.66 -1.22
C SER A 380 9.51 2.76 -0.50
N GLU A 381 10.62 2.78 -1.23
CA GLU A 381 11.95 3.08 -0.70
C GLU A 381 12.06 4.55 -0.30
N GLU A 382 11.41 5.43 -1.09
CA GLU A 382 11.29 6.86 -0.82
C GLU A 382 9.84 7.23 -0.43
N PRO A 383 9.54 7.36 0.87
CA PRO A 383 8.18 7.59 1.33
C PRO A 383 7.81 9.08 1.49
N ARG A 384 8.71 10.03 1.15
CA ARG A 384 8.53 11.44 1.48
C ARG A 384 7.72 12.18 0.42
N MET A 385 6.61 12.80 0.82
CA MET A 385 5.74 13.59 -0.05
C MET A 385 6.49 14.71 -0.79
N ARG A 386 7.43 15.39 -0.13
CA ARG A 386 8.25 16.44 -0.77
C ARG A 386 9.06 15.94 -1.97
N VAL A 387 9.52 14.69 -1.91
CA VAL A 387 10.25 14.07 -3.04
C VAL A 387 9.28 13.77 -4.17
N MET A 388 8.14 13.15 -3.86
CA MET A 388 7.08 12.92 -4.84
C MET A 388 6.66 14.22 -5.53
N THR A 389 6.40 15.29 -4.78
CA THR A 389 6.02 16.60 -5.33
C THR A 389 7.09 17.14 -6.27
N ARG A 390 8.36 17.08 -5.87
CA ARG A 390 9.49 17.54 -6.69
C ARG A 390 9.56 16.75 -8.00
N GLU A 391 9.45 15.43 -7.94
CA GLU A 391 9.50 14.57 -9.14
C GLU A 391 8.29 14.82 -10.05
N TYR A 392 7.10 15.02 -9.48
CA TYR A 392 5.89 15.37 -10.22
C TYR A 392 6.07 16.72 -10.98
N LEU A 393 6.60 17.75 -10.32
CA LEU A 393 6.88 19.04 -10.95
C LEU A 393 7.90 18.93 -12.08
N ARG A 394 8.90 18.05 -11.94
CA ARG A 394 9.86 17.76 -13.04
C ARG A 394 9.15 17.12 -14.23
N VAL A 395 8.27 16.17 -14.01
CA VAL A 395 7.47 15.55 -15.07
C VAL A 395 6.62 16.60 -15.79
N VAL A 396 5.95 17.51 -15.05
CA VAL A 396 5.21 18.64 -15.64
C VAL A 396 6.13 19.54 -16.47
N GLY A 397 7.33 19.86 -15.98
CA GLY A 397 8.34 20.63 -16.73
C GLY A 397 8.74 19.94 -18.04
N HIS A 398 8.99 18.63 -17.99
CA HIS A 398 9.29 17.84 -19.21
C HIS A 398 8.09 17.77 -20.17
N ALA A 399 6.85 17.74 -19.66
CA ALA A 399 5.66 17.83 -20.50
C ALA A 399 5.60 19.17 -21.26
N LEU A 400 5.89 20.29 -20.59
CA LEU A 400 5.94 21.60 -21.23
C LEU A 400 7.08 21.69 -22.28
N ILE A 401 8.26 21.15 -21.96
CA ILE A 401 9.40 21.10 -22.92
C ILE A 401 9.00 20.27 -24.15
N ALA A 402 8.37 19.12 -23.95
CA ALA A 402 7.92 18.27 -25.07
C ALA A 402 6.88 18.97 -25.97
N MET A 403 6.06 19.86 -25.41
CA MET A 403 5.10 20.67 -26.19
C MET A 403 5.80 21.75 -27.03
N LEU A 404 6.95 22.27 -26.58
CA LEU A 404 7.69 23.33 -27.25
C LEU A 404 8.67 22.78 -28.31
N SER A 405 8.81 21.47 -28.43
CA SER A 405 9.73 20.86 -29.39
C SER A 405 9.27 21.15 -30.84
N PRO A 406 10.22 21.34 -31.81
CA PRO A 406 9.90 21.63 -33.20
C PRO A 406 9.05 20.56 -33.91
N GLN A 407 9.09 19.33 -33.38
CA GLN A 407 8.30 18.20 -33.85
C GLN A 407 6.87 18.20 -33.28
N ALA A 408 6.54 19.13 -32.37
CA ALA A 408 5.22 19.26 -31.81
C ALA A 408 4.29 19.90 -32.87
N GLN A 409 3.20 19.20 -33.23
CA GLN A 409 2.16 19.77 -34.09
C GLN A 409 1.54 21.00 -33.42
N ALA A 410 1.13 22.00 -34.22
CA ALA A 410 0.63 23.30 -33.75
C ALA A 410 -0.55 23.26 -32.76
N GLY A 411 -1.24 22.13 -32.62
CA GLY A 411 -2.32 21.93 -31.65
C GLY A 411 -1.87 21.67 -30.21
N ARG A 412 -0.60 21.32 -29.95
CA ARG A 412 -0.11 20.89 -28.60
C ARG A 412 0.01 22.02 -27.58
N LEU A 413 0.21 23.25 -28.02
CA LEU A 413 0.21 24.44 -27.13
C LEU A 413 -1.17 24.65 -26.45
N ARG A 414 -2.27 24.19 -27.10
CA ARG A 414 -3.60 24.21 -26.50
C ARG A 414 -3.72 23.28 -25.27
N SER A 415 -2.85 22.29 -25.16
CA SER A 415 -2.83 21.35 -24.03
C SER A 415 -2.15 21.91 -22.76
N ALA A 416 -1.52 23.08 -22.79
CA ALA A 416 -0.84 23.65 -21.63
C ALA A 416 -1.82 24.01 -20.51
N ALA A 417 -2.95 24.64 -20.81
CA ALA A 417 -3.96 24.96 -19.82
C ALA A 417 -4.68 23.70 -19.25
N PRO A 418 -5.06 22.69 -20.05
CA PRO A 418 -5.50 21.38 -19.56
C PRO A 418 -4.46 20.70 -18.66
N LEU A 419 -3.16 20.72 -19.02
CA LEU A 419 -2.09 20.15 -18.21
C LEU A 419 -1.98 20.81 -16.85
N LEU A 420 -1.98 22.14 -16.79
CA LEU A 420 -1.92 22.88 -15.52
C LEU A 420 -3.16 22.63 -14.65
N ARG A 421 -4.35 22.58 -15.24
CA ARG A 421 -5.58 22.21 -14.52
C ARG A 421 -5.55 20.80 -13.99
N ALA A 422 -5.10 19.85 -14.80
CA ALA A 422 -4.97 18.46 -14.43
C ALA A 422 -3.93 18.21 -13.33
N SER A 423 -2.90 19.07 -13.25
CA SER A 423 -1.86 19.02 -12.22
C SER A 423 -2.32 19.58 -10.86
N GLY A 424 -3.45 20.30 -10.83
CA GLY A 424 -3.95 20.95 -9.61
C GLY A 424 -4.22 20.02 -8.43
N PRO A 425 -4.95 18.91 -8.57
CA PRO A 425 -5.25 18.00 -7.47
C PRO A 425 -3.99 17.41 -6.79
N PRO A 426 -3.05 16.79 -7.49
CA PRO A 426 -1.82 16.28 -6.87
C PRO A 426 -1.00 17.36 -6.17
N LEU A 427 -0.97 18.58 -6.71
CA LEU A 427 -0.29 19.72 -6.08
C LEU A 427 -1.01 20.19 -4.82
N ARG A 428 -2.34 20.24 -4.80
CA ARG A 428 -3.12 20.56 -3.58
C ARG A 428 -2.84 19.55 -2.47
N ASP A 429 -2.83 18.27 -2.77
CA ASP A 429 -2.57 17.21 -1.80
C ASP A 429 -1.14 17.33 -1.24
N ALA A 430 -0.17 17.66 -2.09
CA ALA A 430 1.19 17.91 -1.69
C ALA A 430 1.33 19.15 -0.79
N VAL A 431 0.63 20.25 -1.11
CA VAL A 431 0.60 21.48 -0.30
C VAL A 431 -0.10 21.22 1.03
N ALA A 432 -1.26 20.55 1.04
CA ALA A 432 -1.98 20.19 2.25
C ALA A 432 -1.09 19.33 3.19
N SER A 433 -0.40 18.31 2.63
CA SER A 433 0.54 17.50 3.40
C SER A 433 1.72 18.30 3.95
N ALA A 434 2.26 19.23 3.17
CA ALA A 434 3.36 20.10 3.61
C ALA A 434 2.92 21.05 4.74
N VAL A 435 1.73 21.61 4.65
CA VAL A 435 1.14 22.50 5.69
C VAL A 435 0.91 21.73 6.99
N GLU A 436 0.39 20.50 6.94
CA GLU A 436 0.22 19.66 8.13
C GLU A 436 1.56 19.27 8.77
N GLN A 437 2.57 18.93 7.94
CA GLN A 437 3.91 18.63 8.44
C GLN A 437 4.54 19.84 9.10
N MET A 438 4.34 21.04 8.55
CA MET A 438 4.80 22.31 9.11
C MET A 438 4.05 22.66 10.39
N GLY A 439 2.73 22.47 10.43
CA GLY A 439 1.89 22.66 11.64
C GLY A 439 2.33 21.71 12.76
N SER A 440 2.59 20.45 12.47
CA SER A 440 3.10 19.48 13.44
C SER A 440 4.52 19.78 13.91
N TRP A 441 5.36 20.41 13.07
CA TRP A 441 6.71 20.86 13.42
C TRP A 441 6.67 22.11 14.32
N LEU A 442 5.80 23.11 13.99
CA LEU A 442 5.57 24.31 14.81
C LEU A 442 5.00 23.94 16.18
N HIS A 443 4.03 23.04 16.23
CA HIS A 443 3.45 22.56 17.48
C HIS A 443 4.49 21.88 18.39
N ARG A 444 5.45 21.16 17.82
CA ARG A 444 6.58 20.56 18.54
C ARG A 444 7.59 21.59 19.04
N ARG A 445 7.85 22.65 18.28
CA ARG A 445 8.80 23.70 18.67
C ARG A 445 8.21 24.65 19.73
N VAL A 446 6.94 24.94 19.66
CA VAL A 446 6.30 25.89 20.60
C VAL A 446 5.92 25.22 21.93
N ARG A 447 5.47 23.95 21.93
CA ARG A 447 5.11 23.25 23.19
C ARG A 447 6.28 22.76 24.02
N ARG A 448 7.43 22.42 23.43
CA ARG A 448 8.61 21.96 24.21
C ARG A 448 9.21 22.98 25.16
N PRO A 449 9.30 24.27 24.85
CA PRO A 449 9.78 25.27 25.83
C PRO A 449 8.78 25.53 26.96
N VAL A 450 7.47 25.54 26.68
CA VAL A 450 6.43 25.86 27.67
C VAL A 450 6.35 24.80 28.78
N TYR A 451 6.49 23.52 28.43
CA TYR A 451 6.52 22.43 29.44
C TYR A 451 7.82 22.38 30.28
N ARG A 452 8.94 22.89 29.76
CA ARG A 452 10.18 23.03 30.56
C ARG A 452 10.10 24.21 31.52
N LEU A 453 9.46 25.31 31.12
CA LEU A 453 9.28 26.49 31.99
C LEU A 453 8.23 26.25 33.08
N ALA A 454 7.17 25.51 32.81
CA ALA A 454 6.16 25.16 33.81
C ALA A 454 6.68 24.17 34.88
N ARG A 455 7.69 23.33 34.59
CA ARG A 455 8.34 22.47 35.61
C ARG A 455 9.43 23.17 36.41
N ALA A 456 9.99 24.28 35.92
CA ALA A 456 11.01 25.05 36.63
C ALA A 456 10.42 26.10 37.58
N GLY A 457 9.13 26.41 37.47
CA GLY A 457 8.45 27.51 38.21
C GLY A 457 7.71 27.11 39.51
N TRP A 458 7.71 25.82 39.92
CA TRP A 458 7.01 25.43 41.14
C TRP A 458 7.95 24.68 42.13
N ALA A 459 9.01 25.35 42.54
CA ALA A 459 9.67 25.09 43.81
C ALA A 459 9.20 26.18 44.78
N SER A 460 8.14 25.90 45.52
CA SER A 460 7.66 26.75 46.59
C SER A 460 8.64 26.72 47.77
N PRO A 461 9.14 27.88 48.30
CA PRO A 461 9.93 27.88 49.52
C PRO A 461 8.94 27.79 50.70
N ARG A 462 8.98 26.64 51.41
CA ARG A 462 8.41 26.54 52.74
C ARG A 462 9.31 27.33 53.68
N ARG A 463 8.80 28.43 54.20
CA ARG A 463 9.37 29.23 55.26
C ARG A 463 9.49 28.41 56.55
N ALA A 464 10.71 28.38 57.05
CA ALA A 464 10.94 28.16 58.45
C ALA A 464 10.43 29.36 59.27
N PHE A 465 9.54 29.15 60.21
CA PHE A 465 9.40 29.98 61.40
C PHE A 465 9.61 29.11 62.61
N ALA A 466 10.75 29.35 63.22
CA ALA A 466 11.07 28.83 64.55
C ALA A 466 10.66 29.87 65.59
N SER A 467 10.03 29.35 66.62
CA SER A 467 10.02 29.69 68.05
C SER A 467 10.40 31.10 68.50
N SER A 468 9.56 31.67 69.28
CA SER A 468 9.89 32.22 70.61
C SER A 468 8.57 32.45 71.40
N ARG A 469 8.35 31.65 72.32
CA ARG A 469 8.02 31.65 73.75
C ARG A 469 7.20 30.44 74.17
#